data_5ae02fd636b16467128d8b17ce4223fd
#
_entry.id   5ae02fd636b16467128d8b17ce4223fd
#
_cell.length_a   1.000
_cell.length_b   1.000
_cell.length_c   1.000
_cell.angle_alpha   90.00
_cell.angle_beta   90.00
_cell.angle_gamma   90.00
#
_symmetry.space_group_name_H-M   'P 1'
#
loop_
_entity.id
_entity.type
_entity.pdbx_description
1 polymer ?
#
loop_
_entity_poly.entity_id
_entity_poly.type
_entity_poly.pdbx_seq_one_letter_code
_entity_poly.pdbx_strand_id
1 'polypeptide(L)'
;MTTEPLLTPQTPAEQDSLIEFPCDFPIKIMGETRDDFTAKIVEIIQQELPNFKPNNIEMRASSGGKYISITATVYVTNKPQLDAIYMSLTAHEYVKVVL
;
A
#
# COMPACT_ATOMS: atom_id res chain seq x y z
N MET A 1 25.60 11.21 -14.54
CA MET A 1 25.23 10.96 -14.01
C MET A 1 24.18 10.96 -13.70
N THR A 2 23.80 10.67 -13.48
CA THR A 2 23.05 10.56 -13.19
C THR A 2 22.30 10.61 -12.60
N THR A 3 21.90 10.51 -12.23
CA THR A 3 21.31 10.36 -11.66
C THR A 3 20.39 10.90 -11.35
N GLU A 4 20.00 11.24 -11.20
CA GLU A 4 19.23 11.59 -10.78
C GLU A 4 18.02 11.21 -10.54
N PRO A 5 17.60 10.61 -10.86
CA PRO A 5 16.31 10.03 -10.61
C PRO A 5 15.93 9.89 -9.22
N LEU A 6 16.83 10.00 -8.39
CA LEU A 6 16.50 9.90 -7.04
C LEU A 6 15.57 10.93 -6.59
N LEU A 7 15.36 11.94 -7.38
CA LEU A 7 14.49 13.02 -7.00
C LEU A 7 13.06 12.77 -7.35
N THR A 8 12.75 11.71 -8.10
CA THR A 8 11.37 11.43 -8.42
C THR A 8 10.75 10.50 -7.38
N PRO A 9 9.48 10.73 -7.03
CA PRO A 9 8.79 9.78 -6.17
C PRO A 9 8.76 8.42 -6.82
N GLN A 10 9.00 7.40 -6.04
CA GLN A 10 8.99 6.07 -6.58
C GLN A 10 7.58 5.58 -6.75
N THR A 11 7.32 4.97 -7.89
CA THR A 11 6.04 4.36 -8.18
C THR A 11 6.27 2.88 -8.37
N PRO A 12 5.21 2.06 -8.34
CA PRO A 12 5.38 0.64 -8.60
C PRO A 12 6.05 0.37 -9.94
N ALA A 13 5.77 1.20 -10.95
CA ALA A 13 6.39 1.02 -12.26
C ALA A 13 7.89 1.24 -12.22
N GLU A 14 8.31 2.27 -11.47
CA GLU A 14 9.74 2.55 -11.36
C GLU A 14 10.45 1.53 -10.51
N GLN A 15 9.80 1.07 -9.45
CA GLN A 15 10.38 0.08 -8.57
C GLN A 15 10.45 -1.29 -9.20
N ASP A 16 9.69 -1.50 -10.26
CA ASP A 16 9.56 -2.81 -10.86
C ASP A 16 10.92 -3.38 -11.28
N SER A 17 11.84 -2.54 -11.71
CA SER A 17 13.15 -3.01 -12.12
C SER A 17 13.97 -3.54 -10.95
N LEU A 18 13.59 -3.18 -9.72
CA LEU A 18 14.30 -3.60 -8.52
C LEU A 18 13.56 -4.66 -7.72
N ILE A 19 12.34 -4.99 -8.12
CA ILE A 19 11.51 -5.93 -7.39
C ILE A 19 11.55 -7.28 -8.10
N GLU A 20 11.81 -8.31 -7.34
CA GLU A 20 11.76 -9.67 -7.85
C GLU A 20 10.48 -10.33 -7.41
N PHE A 21 9.70 -10.78 -8.35
CA PHE A 21 8.45 -11.47 -8.06
C PHE A 21 8.66 -12.97 -8.08
N PRO A 22 7.95 -13.73 -7.25
CA PRO A 22 7.00 -13.26 -6.25
C PRO A 22 7.73 -12.74 -4.99
N CYS A 23 7.08 -11.85 -4.27
CA CYS A 23 7.70 -11.31 -3.06
C CYS A 23 6.65 -10.76 -2.11
N ASP A 24 7.04 -10.58 -0.84
CA ASP A 24 6.26 -9.84 0.12
C ASP A 24 6.61 -8.37 -0.05
N PHE A 25 5.60 -7.54 -0.25
CA PHE A 25 5.80 -6.13 -0.51
C PHE A 25 5.03 -5.31 0.53
N PRO A 26 5.72 -4.47 1.32
CA PRO A 26 5.04 -3.63 2.29
C PRO A 26 4.49 -2.37 1.61
N ILE A 27 3.22 -2.09 1.83
CA ILE A 27 2.58 -0.90 1.31
C ILE A 27 2.16 -0.06 2.50
N LYS A 28 2.54 1.21 2.50
CA LYS A 28 2.16 2.12 3.56
C LYS A 28 0.99 2.96 3.08
N ILE A 29 -0.09 2.95 3.85
CA ILE A 29 -1.33 3.61 3.49
C ILE A 29 -1.69 4.56 4.63
N MET A 30 -1.96 5.82 4.30
CA MET A 30 -2.26 6.82 5.29
C MET A 30 -3.60 7.48 4.98
N GLY A 31 -4.41 7.68 5.99
CA GLY A 31 -5.70 8.33 5.84
C GLY A 31 -6.19 8.89 7.15
N GLU A 32 -7.39 9.44 7.13
CA GLU A 32 -8.00 9.98 8.33
C GLU A 32 -8.40 8.84 9.27
N THR A 33 -8.29 9.09 10.56
CA THR A 33 -8.66 8.10 11.56
C THR A 33 -10.16 7.84 11.51
N ARG A 34 -10.53 6.59 11.24
CA ARG A 34 -11.92 6.14 11.20
C ARG A 34 -11.98 4.75 11.77
N ASP A 35 -13.10 4.43 12.39
CA ASP A 35 -13.27 3.11 13.01
C ASP A 35 -13.19 1.99 11.98
N ASP A 36 -13.66 2.24 10.77
CA ASP A 36 -13.70 1.20 9.74
C ASP A 36 -12.55 1.31 8.72
N PHE A 37 -11.56 2.14 8.98
CA PHE A 37 -10.48 2.36 8.01
C PHE A 37 -9.75 1.06 7.71
N THR A 38 -9.32 0.36 8.76
CA THR A 38 -8.57 -0.88 8.57
C THR A 38 -9.40 -1.92 7.84
N ALA A 39 -10.68 -2.05 8.21
CA ALA A 39 -11.55 -3.01 7.56
C ALA A 39 -11.70 -2.72 6.07
N LYS A 40 -11.81 -1.45 5.72
CA LYS A 40 -11.93 -1.07 4.31
C LYS A 40 -10.65 -1.37 3.55
N ILE A 41 -9.49 -1.12 4.16
CA ILE A 41 -8.23 -1.41 3.51
C ILE A 41 -8.10 -2.92 3.27
N VAL A 42 -8.47 -3.72 4.25
CA VAL A 42 -8.45 -5.18 4.09
C VAL A 42 -9.35 -5.61 2.94
N GLU A 43 -10.56 -5.05 2.87
CA GLU A 43 -11.48 -5.38 1.78
C GLU A 43 -10.88 -5.09 0.41
N ILE A 44 -10.26 -3.91 0.29
CA ILE A 44 -9.68 -3.49 -0.97
C ILE A 44 -8.58 -4.46 -1.39
N ILE A 45 -7.71 -4.79 -0.46
CA ILE A 45 -6.60 -5.68 -0.77
C ILE A 45 -7.13 -7.08 -1.12
N GLN A 46 -8.15 -7.54 -0.42
CA GLN A 46 -8.68 -8.87 -0.66
C GLN A 46 -9.38 -9.01 -2.01
N GLN A 47 -9.78 -7.91 -2.62
CA GLN A 47 -10.30 -7.97 -3.98
C GLN A 47 -9.24 -8.47 -4.97
N GLU A 48 -7.99 -8.12 -4.72
CA GLU A 48 -6.89 -8.56 -5.57
C GLU A 48 -6.19 -9.80 -5.01
N LEU A 49 -6.20 -9.94 -3.68
CA LEU A 49 -5.52 -11.02 -2.99
C LEU A 49 -6.50 -11.65 -2.01
N PRO A 50 -7.33 -12.57 -2.47
CA PRO A 50 -8.37 -13.14 -1.58
C PRO A 50 -7.83 -13.81 -0.32
N ASN A 51 -6.57 -14.24 -0.37
CA ASN A 51 -5.95 -14.91 0.78
C ASN A 51 -5.25 -13.96 1.73
N PHE A 52 -5.29 -12.65 1.47
CA PHE A 52 -4.67 -11.68 2.34
C PHE A 52 -5.31 -11.74 3.73
N LYS A 53 -4.49 -11.68 4.78
CA LYS A 53 -4.97 -11.82 6.15
C LYS A 53 -4.74 -10.53 6.92
N PRO A 54 -5.72 -10.14 7.76
CA PRO A 54 -5.59 -8.90 8.54
C PRO A 54 -4.38 -8.87 9.47
N ASN A 55 -3.86 -10.02 9.88
CA ASN A 55 -2.69 -10.01 10.75
C ASN A 55 -1.39 -9.60 10.02
N ASN A 56 -1.44 -9.41 8.72
CA ASN A 56 -0.32 -8.86 7.97
C ASN A 56 -0.35 -7.35 7.91
N ILE A 57 -1.09 -6.71 8.82
CA ILE A 57 -1.23 -5.27 8.88
C ILE A 57 -0.67 -4.75 10.18
N GLU A 58 0.13 -3.69 10.10
CA GLU A 58 0.54 -2.91 11.25
C GLU A 58 -0.11 -1.55 11.18
N MET A 59 -0.64 -1.10 12.30
CA MET A 59 -1.38 0.14 12.36
C MET A 59 -0.72 1.08 13.36
N ARG A 60 -0.61 2.35 12.99
CA ARG A 60 0.01 3.34 13.84
C ARG A 60 -0.74 4.65 13.71
N ALA A 61 -1.19 5.20 14.84
CA ALA A 61 -1.85 6.50 14.85
C ALA A 61 -0.81 7.61 14.82
N SER A 62 -1.17 8.73 14.18
CA SER A 62 -0.30 9.90 14.21
C SER A 62 -0.33 10.52 15.59
N SER A 63 0.61 11.44 15.84
CA SER A 63 0.75 12.03 17.18
C SER A 63 -0.50 12.76 17.63
N GLY A 64 -1.28 13.31 16.73
CA GLY A 64 -2.51 13.98 17.11
C GLY A 64 -3.73 13.08 17.03
N GLY A 65 -3.57 11.85 16.60
CA GLY A 65 -4.70 10.95 16.44
C GLY A 65 -5.59 11.28 15.26
N LYS A 66 -5.25 12.29 14.47
CA LYS A 66 -6.07 12.72 13.35
C LYS A 66 -5.92 11.80 12.15
N TYR A 67 -4.73 11.25 11.98
CA TYR A 67 -4.43 10.38 10.85
C TYR A 67 -3.96 9.04 11.36
N ILE A 68 -4.13 8.03 10.51
CA ILE A 68 -3.73 6.69 10.83
C ILE A 68 -2.89 6.16 9.67
N SER A 69 -1.86 5.43 10.00
CA SER A 69 -0.96 4.82 9.02
C SER A 69 -1.06 3.33 9.14
N ILE A 70 -1.23 2.66 8.02
CA ILE A 70 -1.29 1.20 7.96
C ILE A 70 -0.17 0.72 7.06
N THR A 71 0.60 -0.24 7.53
CA THR A 71 1.56 -0.94 6.69
C THR A 71 1.00 -2.33 6.43
N ALA A 72 0.66 -2.59 5.19
CA ALA A 72 0.11 -3.88 4.79
C ALA A 72 1.16 -4.61 3.97
N THR A 73 1.56 -5.79 4.42
CA THR A 73 2.51 -6.60 3.68
C THR A 73 1.72 -7.57 2.82
N VAL A 74 1.88 -7.41 1.50
CA VAL A 74 1.13 -8.20 0.53
C VAL A 74 2.08 -9.11 -0.22
N TYR A 75 1.66 -10.36 -0.43
CA TYR A 75 2.44 -11.28 -1.23
C TYR A 75 1.95 -11.19 -2.67
N VAL A 76 2.79 -10.65 -3.54
CA VAL A 76 2.42 -10.41 -4.93
C VAL A 76 3.30 -11.25 -5.84
N THR A 77 2.71 -11.71 -6.93
CA THR A 77 3.38 -12.62 -7.85
C THR A 77 3.79 -11.97 -9.15
N ASN A 78 3.28 -10.76 -9.43
CA ASN A 78 3.66 -10.04 -10.65
C ASN A 78 3.32 -8.56 -10.49
N LYS A 79 3.85 -7.76 -11.39
CA LYS A 79 3.67 -6.33 -11.35
C LYS A 79 2.22 -5.89 -11.54
N PRO A 80 1.46 -6.44 -12.51
CA PRO A 80 0.08 -6.02 -12.67
C PRO A 80 -0.76 -6.21 -11.39
N GLN A 81 -0.50 -7.26 -10.64
CA GLN A 81 -1.20 -7.49 -9.39
C GLN A 81 -0.90 -6.39 -8.38
N LEU A 82 0.38 -6.03 -8.25
CA LEU A 82 0.79 -4.96 -7.36
C LEU A 82 0.19 -3.62 -7.78
N ASP A 83 0.24 -3.32 -9.07
CA ASP A 83 -0.32 -2.07 -9.59
C ASP A 83 -1.82 -1.98 -9.33
N ALA A 84 -2.54 -3.10 -9.48
CA ALA A 84 -3.98 -3.12 -9.24
C ALA A 84 -4.29 -2.78 -7.79
N ILE A 85 -3.49 -3.29 -6.85
CA ILE A 85 -3.67 -2.99 -5.45
C ILE A 85 -3.45 -1.50 -5.19
N TYR A 86 -2.38 -0.93 -5.74
CA TYR A 86 -2.10 0.50 -5.57
C TYR A 86 -3.25 1.35 -6.14
N MET A 87 -3.73 1.01 -7.32
CA MET A 87 -4.80 1.78 -7.94
C MET A 87 -6.09 1.71 -7.14
N SER A 88 -6.42 0.53 -6.64
CA SER A 88 -7.62 0.37 -5.83
C SER A 88 -7.52 1.17 -4.54
N LEU A 89 -6.34 1.16 -3.91
CA LEU A 89 -6.16 1.91 -2.67
C LEU A 89 -6.24 3.41 -2.91
N THR A 90 -5.56 3.90 -3.94
CA THR A 90 -5.54 5.34 -4.19
C THR A 90 -6.91 5.86 -4.62
N ALA A 91 -7.76 5.00 -5.16
CA ALA A 91 -9.09 5.40 -5.58
C ALA A 91 -10.09 5.52 -4.42
N HIS A 92 -9.75 4.98 -3.25
CA HIS A 92 -10.67 4.99 -2.13
C HIS A 92 -10.64 6.33 -1.40
N GLU A 93 -11.83 6.84 -1.06
CA GLU A 93 -11.94 8.18 -0.49
C GLU A 93 -11.28 8.31 0.89
N TYR A 94 -11.16 7.21 1.63
CA TYR A 94 -10.53 7.24 2.95
C TYR A 94 -9.02 7.37 2.86
N VAL A 95 -8.43 7.03 1.72
CA VAL A 95 -6.99 6.97 1.57
C VAL A 95 -6.48 8.33 1.10
N LYS A 96 -5.49 8.86 1.83
CA LYS A 96 -4.88 10.14 1.48
C LYS A 96 -3.55 9.94 0.78
N VAL A 97 -2.77 8.96 1.22
CA VAL A 97 -1.44 8.73 0.67
C VAL A 97 -1.17 7.24 0.64
N VAL A 98 -0.56 6.77 -0.43
CA VAL A 98 -0.06 5.40 -0.54
C VAL A 98 1.40 5.47 -0.92
N LEU A 99 2.25 4.84 -0.15
CA LEU A 99 3.69 4.82 -0.41
C LEU A 99 4.21 3.44 -0.72
#